data_88e0b761a2defed6bbadde19fe175a6c
#
_entry.id   88e0b761a2defed6bbadde19fe175a6c
#
_cell.length_a   1.000
_cell.length_b   1.000
_cell.length_c   1.000
_cell.angle_alpha   90.00
_cell.angle_beta   90.00
_cell.angle_gamma   90.00
#
_symmetry.space_group_name_H-M   'P 1'
#
loop_
_entity.id
_entity.type
_entity.pdbx_description
1 polymer ?
#
loop_
_entity_poly.entity_id
_entity_poly.type
_entity_poly.pdbx_seq_one_letter_code
_entity_poly.pdbx_strand_id
1 'polypeptide(L)'
;IMFLQMTTLGYGLLLPTFVQIVLKQSATDAGVVLLPGAIVGAVFAPVGGLILDRFGAKKPIILGVCCSFIATFCFLFFFENLTYQLCMMLYFIYSLGIGLIVGNTMICAMSYLPINLQADGNAVLQTLMQLSGGIGTSITATILAFVQQGINLYDGTNRGALFVLIFLMF
;
A
#
# COMPACT_ATOMS: atom_id res chain seq x y z
N ILE A 1 -2.19 -5.76 -9.92
CA ILE A 1 -1.91 -4.31 -9.78
C ILE A 1 -3.11 -3.58 -9.17
N MET A 2 -4.35 -3.77 -9.68
CA MET A 2 -5.55 -3.05 -9.21
C MET A 2 -5.77 -3.23 -7.70
N PHE A 3 -5.81 -4.47 -7.20
CA PHE A 3 -5.98 -4.74 -5.77
C PHE A 3 -4.85 -4.14 -4.92
N LEU A 4 -3.61 -4.21 -5.40
CA LEU A 4 -2.47 -3.58 -4.72
C LEU A 4 -2.62 -2.06 -4.61
N GLN A 5 -3.16 -1.42 -5.64
CA GLN A 5 -3.39 0.02 -5.60
C GLN A 5 -4.53 0.39 -4.64
N MET A 6 -5.59 -0.41 -4.59
CA MET A 6 -6.66 -0.24 -3.58
C MET A 6 -6.09 -0.27 -2.16
N THR A 7 -5.26 -1.27 -1.84
CA THR A 7 -4.64 -1.40 -0.52
C THR A 7 -3.66 -0.27 -0.23
N THR A 8 -2.84 0.12 -1.20
CA THR A 8 -1.84 1.18 -1.02
C THR A 8 -2.47 2.53 -0.68
N LEU A 9 -3.50 2.94 -1.44
CA LEU A 9 -4.22 4.19 -1.15
C LEU A 9 -5.10 4.07 0.10
N GLY A 10 -5.63 2.88 0.38
CA GLY A 10 -6.30 2.60 1.65
C GLY A 10 -5.38 2.81 2.86
N TYR A 11 -4.14 2.31 2.81
CA TYR A 11 -3.13 2.58 3.84
C TYR A 11 -2.78 4.07 3.95
N GLY A 12 -2.70 4.76 2.81
CA GLY A 12 -2.43 6.20 2.77
C GLY A 12 -3.47 7.03 3.53
N LEU A 13 -4.71 6.55 3.64
CA LEU A 13 -5.76 7.16 4.46
C LEU A 13 -5.77 6.61 5.89
N LEU A 14 -5.65 5.29 6.05
CA LEU A 14 -5.79 4.61 7.32
C LEU A 14 -4.70 4.99 8.32
N LEU A 15 -3.42 4.96 7.90
CA LEU A 15 -2.28 5.20 8.80
C LEU A 15 -2.25 6.60 9.39
N PRO A 16 -2.37 7.69 8.60
CA PRO A 16 -2.43 9.04 9.18
C PRO A 16 -3.61 9.22 10.12
N THR A 17 -4.77 8.66 9.76
CA THR A 17 -5.97 8.75 10.61
C THR A 17 -5.76 8.00 11.92
N PHE A 18 -5.17 6.81 11.88
CA PHE A 18 -4.84 6.02 13.07
C PHE A 18 -3.86 6.77 13.99
N VAL A 19 -2.78 7.35 13.42
CA VAL A 19 -1.77 8.10 14.18
C VAL A 19 -2.39 9.33 14.87
N GLN A 20 -3.28 10.06 14.19
CA GLN A 20 -3.92 11.24 14.77
C GLN A 20 -4.95 10.88 15.83
N ILE A 21 -5.83 9.93 15.54
CA ILE A 21 -7.02 9.68 16.37
C ILE A 21 -6.70 8.71 17.52
N VAL A 22 -5.99 7.62 17.22
CA VAL A 22 -5.69 6.57 18.23
C VAL A 22 -4.43 6.89 19.02
N LEU A 23 -3.34 7.20 18.32
CA LEU A 23 -2.06 7.52 18.98
C LEU A 23 -2.01 8.97 19.48
N LYS A 24 -3.01 9.82 19.16
CA LYS A 24 -3.12 11.23 19.56
C LYS A 24 -1.86 12.05 19.25
N GLN A 25 -1.19 11.70 18.15
CA GLN A 25 -0.02 12.42 17.67
C GLN A 25 -0.43 13.64 16.82
N SER A 26 0.55 14.51 16.53
CA SER A 26 0.30 15.68 15.71
C SER A 26 -0.04 15.34 14.25
N ALA A 27 -0.67 16.28 13.53
CA ALA A 27 -0.92 16.13 12.09
C ALA A 27 0.40 16.01 11.30
N THR A 28 1.49 16.60 11.78
CA THR A 28 2.82 16.47 11.21
C THR A 28 3.33 15.04 11.33
N ASP A 29 3.21 14.41 12.50
CA ASP A 29 3.64 13.02 12.73
C ASP A 29 2.84 12.06 11.89
N ALA A 30 1.54 12.31 11.70
CA ALA A 30 0.70 11.53 10.81
C ALA A 30 1.14 11.59 9.35
N GLY A 31 1.66 12.72 8.89
CA GLY A 31 2.29 12.83 7.57
C GLY A 31 3.63 12.10 7.49
N VAL A 32 4.45 12.25 8.53
CA VAL A 32 5.79 11.64 8.61
C VAL A 32 5.72 10.11 8.58
N VAL A 33 4.66 9.49 9.10
CA VAL A 33 4.50 8.02 9.05
C VAL A 33 4.48 7.46 7.63
N LEU A 34 4.12 8.27 6.63
CA LEU A 34 4.12 7.89 5.21
C LEU A 34 5.46 8.13 4.50
N LEU A 35 6.39 8.88 5.09
CA LEU A 35 7.68 9.18 4.48
C LEU A 35 8.48 7.93 4.08
N PRO A 36 8.55 6.86 4.88
CA PRO A 36 9.26 5.65 4.49
C PRO A 36 8.77 5.09 3.15
N GLY A 37 7.46 5.11 2.91
CA GLY A 37 6.88 4.67 1.65
C GLY A 37 7.24 5.57 0.48
N ALA A 38 7.25 6.89 0.68
CA ALA A 38 7.64 7.85 -0.35
C ALA A 38 9.11 7.68 -0.76
N ILE A 39 10.01 7.48 0.22
CA ILE A 39 11.44 7.22 -0.03
C ILE A 39 11.62 5.93 -0.83
N VAL A 40 10.95 4.86 -0.43
CA VAL A 40 10.98 3.58 -1.16
C VAL A 40 10.50 3.77 -2.59
N GLY A 41 9.37 4.44 -2.81
CA GLY A 41 8.84 4.71 -4.14
C GLY A 41 9.84 5.47 -5.02
N ALA A 42 10.49 6.50 -4.48
CA ALA A 42 11.49 7.30 -5.19
C ALA A 42 12.74 6.48 -5.58
N VAL A 43 13.19 5.59 -4.68
CA VAL A 43 14.37 4.74 -4.93
C VAL A 43 14.06 3.59 -5.89
N PHE A 44 12.93 2.92 -5.71
CA PHE A 44 12.59 1.75 -6.54
C PHE A 44 12.07 2.10 -7.93
N ALA A 45 11.62 3.33 -8.18
CA ALA A 45 11.24 3.76 -9.52
C ALA A 45 12.38 3.60 -10.55
N PRO A 46 13.60 4.12 -10.32
CA PRO A 46 14.71 3.93 -11.26
C PRO A 46 15.36 2.54 -11.18
N VAL A 47 15.31 1.88 -10.03
CA VAL A 47 16.00 0.60 -9.80
C VAL A 47 15.17 -0.60 -10.29
N GLY A 48 13.86 -0.43 -10.46
CA GLY A 48 12.94 -1.50 -10.87
C GLY A 48 13.36 -2.20 -12.17
N GLY A 49 13.79 -1.44 -13.18
CA GLY A 49 14.31 -1.98 -14.43
C GLY A 49 15.55 -2.86 -14.25
N LEU A 50 16.52 -2.40 -13.47
CA LEU A 50 17.75 -3.15 -13.19
C LEU A 50 17.49 -4.46 -12.45
N ILE A 51 16.52 -4.46 -11.54
CA ILE A 51 16.10 -5.65 -10.81
C ILE A 51 15.44 -6.65 -11.78
N LEU A 52 14.58 -6.17 -12.68
CA LEU A 52 13.94 -6.98 -13.68
C LEU A 52 14.94 -7.66 -14.61
N ASP A 53 15.93 -6.90 -15.11
CA ASP A 53 16.95 -7.40 -16.05
C ASP A 53 17.85 -8.46 -15.40
N ARG A 54 18.15 -8.31 -14.12
CA ARG A 54 19.07 -9.21 -13.40
C ARG A 54 18.38 -10.47 -12.86
N PHE A 55 17.17 -10.37 -12.35
CA PHE A 55 16.49 -11.45 -11.61
C PHE A 55 15.25 -11.98 -12.31
N GLY A 56 14.84 -11.36 -13.43
CA GLY A 56 13.56 -11.62 -14.09
C GLY A 56 12.36 -11.13 -13.29
N ALA A 57 11.18 -11.12 -13.90
CA ALA A 57 9.97 -10.55 -13.26
C ALA A 57 9.46 -11.36 -12.06
N LYS A 58 9.56 -12.69 -12.10
CA LYS A 58 8.93 -13.57 -11.11
C LYS A 58 9.48 -13.41 -9.69
N LYS A 59 10.80 -13.37 -9.55
CA LYS A 59 11.45 -13.35 -8.22
C LYS A 59 11.12 -12.07 -7.42
N PRO A 60 11.31 -10.85 -7.97
CA PRO A 60 11.01 -9.63 -7.24
C PRO A 60 9.51 -9.47 -6.95
N ILE A 61 8.64 -9.91 -7.85
CA ILE A 61 7.19 -9.85 -7.62
C ILE A 61 6.80 -10.77 -6.46
N ILE A 62 7.25 -12.03 -6.44
CA ILE A 62 6.95 -12.98 -5.35
C ILE A 62 7.50 -12.44 -4.01
N LEU A 63 8.75 -11.96 -4.00
CA LEU A 63 9.35 -11.37 -2.79
C LEU A 63 8.56 -10.15 -2.33
N GLY A 64 8.14 -9.30 -3.23
CA GLY A 64 7.31 -8.14 -2.94
C GLY A 64 5.95 -8.52 -2.34
N VAL A 65 5.28 -9.53 -2.89
CA VAL A 65 4.01 -10.05 -2.34
C VAL A 65 4.22 -10.61 -0.93
N CYS A 66 5.27 -11.40 -0.72
CA CYS A 66 5.58 -11.92 0.61
C CYS A 66 5.85 -10.78 1.63
N CYS A 67 6.65 -9.78 1.26
CA CYS A 67 6.94 -8.64 2.15
C CYS A 67 5.68 -7.84 2.50
N SER A 68 4.86 -7.48 1.51
CA SER A 68 3.64 -6.72 1.74
C SER A 68 2.60 -7.53 2.53
N PHE A 69 2.50 -8.83 2.28
CA PHE A 69 1.63 -9.72 3.04
C PHE A 69 2.05 -9.83 4.51
N ILE A 70 3.36 -10.09 4.76
CA ILE A 70 3.91 -10.17 6.12
C ILE A 70 3.69 -8.85 6.86
N ALA A 71 3.96 -7.71 6.23
CA ALA A 71 3.74 -6.40 6.85
C ALA A 71 2.28 -6.19 7.23
N THR A 72 1.34 -6.51 6.34
CA THR A 72 -0.10 -6.39 6.60
C THR A 72 -0.55 -7.35 7.71
N PHE A 73 -0.04 -8.58 7.71
CA PHE A 73 -0.31 -9.55 8.77
C PHE A 73 0.23 -9.09 10.13
N CYS A 74 1.43 -8.51 10.16
CA CYS A 74 1.99 -7.92 11.37
C CYS A 74 1.16 -6.73 11.88
N PHE A 75 0.61 -5.90 11.01
CA PHE A 75 -0.32 -4.84 11.40
C PHE A 75 -1.54 -5.39 12.13
N LEU A 76 -2.08 -6.53 11.68
CA LEU A 76 -3.20 -7.18 12.36
C LEU A 76 -2.79 -7.77 13.72
N PHE A 77 -1.66 -8.46 13.74
CA PHE A 77 -1.23 -9.19 14.93
C PHE A 77 -0.84 -8.25 16.07
N PHE A 78 -0.14 -7.17 15.75
CA PHE A 78 0.32 -6.18 16.73
C PHE A 78 -0.65 -5.02 16.94
N PHE A 79 -1.88 -5.12 16.45
CA PHE A 79 -2.84 -4.02 16.46
C PHE A 79 -3.03 -3.37 17.85
N GLU A 80 -3.09 -4.17 18.92
CA GLU A 80 -3.31 -3.68 20.29
C GLU A 80 -2.11 -2.91 20.86
N ASN A 81 -0.90 -3.20 20.35
CA ASN A 81 0.35 -2.63 20.82
C ASN A 81 1.06 -1.79 19.74
N LEU A 82 0.31 -1.27 18.76
CA LEU A 82 0.87 -0.44 17.70
C LEU A 82 1.38 0.88 18.26
N THR A 83 2.69 1.04 18.24
CA THR A 83 3.37 2.30 18.52
C THR A 83 3.66 3.05 17.22
N TYR A 84 3.87 4.36 17.31
CA TYR A 84 4.23 5.19 16.15
C TYR A 84 5.43 4.63 15.36
N GLN A 85 6.49 4.23 16.08
CA GLN A 85 7.69 3.65 15.45
C GLN A 85 7.41 2.32 14.75
N LEU A 86 6.56 1.48 15.35
CA LEU A 86 6.18 0.20 14.76
C LEU A 86 5.35 0.42 13.48
N CYS A 87 4.44 1.40 13.47
CA CYS A 87 3.70 1.79 12.27
C CYS A 87 4.64 2.20 11.14
N MET A 88 5.65 3.03 11.41
CA MET A 88 6.64 3.44 10.41
C MET A 88 7.43 2.25 9.86
N MET A 89 7.89 1.33 10.73
CA MET A 89 8.65 0.15 10.32
C MET A 89 7.82 -0.80 9.46
N LEU A 90 6.59 -1.09 9.87
CA LEU A 90 5.71 -1.97 9.12
C LEU A 90 5.31 -1.36 7.78
N TYR A 91 5.04 -0.06 7.74
CA TYR A 91 4.74 0.63 6.50
C TYR A 91 5.94 0.69 5.56
N PHE A 92 7.16 0.80 6.08
CA PHE A 92 8.39 0.70 5.29
C PHE A 92 8.50 -0.68 4.62
N ILE A 93 8.31 -1.77 5.37
CA ILE A 93 8.35 -3.14 4.83
C ILE A 93 7.25 -3.35 3.78
N TYR A 94 6.04 -2.86 4.05
CA TYR A 94 4.94 -2.88 3.10
C TYR A 94 5.30 -2.16 1.80
N SER A 95 5.84 -0.95 1.91
CA SER A 95 6.20 -0.11 0.76
C SER A 95 7.33 -0.72 -0.08
N LEU A 96 8.32 -1.38 0.56
CA LEU A 96 9.34 -2.17 -0.14
C LEU A 96 8.69 -3.26 -0.99
N GLY A 97 7.71 -3.98 -0.43
CA GLY A 97 6.95 -4.99 -1.15
C GLY A 97 6.23 -4.41 -2.37
N ILE A 98 5.48 -3.34 -2.17
CA ILE A 98 4.73 -2.66 -3.25
C ILE A 98 5.66 -2.11 -4.33
N GLY A 99 6.78 -1.48 -3.95
CA GLY A 99 7.77 -0.97 -4.89
C GLY A 99 8.33 -2.06 -5.81
N LEU A 100 8.63 -3.23 -5.26
CA LEU A 100 9.08 -4.39 -6.03
C LEU A 100 8.01 -4.94 -6.98
N ILE A 101 6.73 -4.95 -6.57
CA ILE A 101 5.65 -5.49 -7.39
C ILE A 101 5.29 -4.53 -8.52
N VAL A 102 4.94 -3.29 -8.17
CA VAL A 102 4.34 -2.34 -9.12
C VAL A 102 5.30 -2.02 -10.25
N GLY A 103 6.55 -1.67 -9.93
CA GLY A 103 7.56 -1.35 -10.93
C GLY A 103 7.82 -2.50 -11.90
N ASN A 104 8.10 -3.69 -11.37
CA ASN A 104 8.39 -4.87 -12.21
C ASN A 104 7.19 -5.34 -13.02
N THR A 105 5.98 -5.29 -12.45
CA THR A 105 4.76 -5.68 -13.18
C THR A 105 4.44 -4.71 -14.29
N MET A 106 4.67 -3.42 -14.08
CA MET A 106 4.43 -2.37 -15.07
C MET A 106 5.36 -2.53 -16.27
N ILE A 107 6.66 -2.70 -16.02
CA ILE A 107 7.67 -2.92 -17.07
C ILE A 107 7.36 -4.22 -17.83
N CYS A 108 7.04 -5.29 -17.11
CA CYS A 108 6.70 -6.57 -17.71
C CYS A 108 5.44 -6.46 -18.59
N ALA A 109 4.40 -5.76 -18.14
CA ALA A 109 3.19 -5.55 -18.92
C ALA A 109 3.46 -4.77 -20.22
N MET A 110 4.31 -3.73 -20.14
CA MET A 110 4.69 -2.95 -21.31
C MET A 110 5.53 -3.74 -22.32
N SER A 111 6.36 -4.68 -21.86
CA SER A 111 7.22 -5.49 -22.73
C SER A 111 6.43 -6.44 -23.68
N TYR A 112 5.18 -6.73 -23.37
CA TYR A 112 4.29 -7.51 -24.25
C TYR A 112 3.58 -6.68 -25.31
N LEU A 113 3.68 -5.34 -25.24
CA LEU A 113 3.05 -4.44 -26.20
C LEU A 113 4.04 -4.00 -27.28
N PRO A 114 3.62 -3.87 -28.56
CA PRO A 114 4.40 -3.18 -29.57
C PRO A 114 4.78 -1.77 -29.12
N ILE A 115 5.96 -1.30 -29.54
CA ILE A 115 6.52 0.01 -29.12
C ILE A 115 5.53 1.16 -29.35
N ASN A 116 4.83 1.15 -30.46
CA ASN A 116 3.82 2.17 -30.81
C ASN A 116 2.58 2.19 -29.92
N LEU A 117 2.29 1.11 -29.18
CA LEU A 117 1.15 0.99 -28.25
C LEU A 117 1.54 1.08 -26.77
N GLN A 118 2.84 1.17 -26.46
CA GLN A 118 3.29 1.20 -25.06
C GLN A 118 2.82 2.46 -24.31
N ALA A 119 2.77 3.62 -25.00
CA ALA A 119 2.27 4.85 -24.41
C ALA A 119 0.79 4.74 -24.03
N ASP A 120 -0.03 4.22 -24.94
CA ASP A 120 -1.47 4.03 -24.72
C ASP A 120 -1.72 2.96 -23.63
N GLY A 121 -0.98 1.85 -23.67
CA GLY A 121 -1.05 0.81 -22.65
C GLY A 121 -0.69 1.32 -21.26
N ASN A 122 0.35 2.14 -21.13
CA ASN A 122 0.71 2.79 -19.89
C ASN A 122 -0.40 3.72 -19.38
N ALA A 123 -0.99 4.53 -20.26
CA ALA A 123 -2.09 5.43 -19.89
C ALA A 123 -3.31 4.65 -19.37
N VAL A 124 -3.68 3.56 -20.04
CA VAL A 124 -4.79 2.68 -19.59
C VAL A 124 -4.49 2.07 -18.23
N LEU A 125 -3.29 1.50 -18.02
CA LEU A 125 -2.91 0.91 -16.74
C LEU A 125 -2.89 1.94 -15.61
N GLN A 126 -2.34 3.14 -15.84
CA GLN A 126 -2.34 4.21 -14.86
C GLN A 126 -3.76 4.65 -14.49
N THR A 127 -4.64 4.77 -15.47
CA THR A 127 -6.06 5.11 -15.24
C THR A 127 -6.76 4.06 -14.39
N LEU A 128 -6.56 2.77 -14.70
CA LEU A 128 -7.11 1.67 -13.91
C LEU A 128 -6.56 1.63 -12.49
N MET A 129 -5.27 1.92 -12.31
CA MET A 129 -4.66 2.02 -10.98
C MET A 129 -5.28 3.16 -10.17
N GLN A 130 -5.45 4.34 -10.74
CA GLN A 130 -6.07 5.49 -10.07
C GLN A 130 -7.53 5.21 -9.71
N LEU A 131 -8.30 4.63 -10.63
CA LEU A 131 -9.68 4.22 -10.37
C LEU A 131 -9.75 3.22 -9.20
N SER A 132 -8.90 2.20 -9.23
CA SER A 132 -8.84 1.20 -8.16
C SER A 132 -8.45 1.81 -6.82
N GLY A 133 -7.49 2.72 -6.83
CA GLY A 133 -7.10 3.46 -5.63
C GLY A 133 -8.22 4.31 -5.06
N GLY A 134 -9.00 4.99 -5.91
CA GLY A 134 -10.19 5.74 -5.51
C GLY A 134 -11.26 4.85 -4.86
N ILE A 135 -11.49 3.66 -5.42
CA ILE A 135 -12.37 2.66 -4.80
C ILE A 135 -11.83 2.22 -3.43
N GLY A 136 -10.53 1.92 -3.33
CA GLY A 136 -9.89 1.52 -2.08
C GLY A 136 -10.00 2.58 -0.99
N THR A 137 -9.73 3.84 -1.30
CA THR A 137 -9.89 4.95 -0.36
C THR A 137 -11.35 5.15 0.07
N SER A 138 -12.30 5.01 -0.86
CA SER A 138 -13.73 5.14 -0.54
C SER A 138 -14.20 4.05 0.41
N ILE A 139 -13.80 2.80 0.19
CA ILE A 139 -14.10 1.68 1.09
C ILE A 139 -13.48 1.93 2.46
N THR A 140 -12.20 2.30 2.51
CA THR A 140 -11.50 2.58 3.77
C THR A 140 -12.15 3.75 4.53
N ALA A 141 -12.49 4.84 3.84
CA ALA A 141 -13.15 6.00 4.43
C ALA A 141 -14.55 5.65 4.99
N THR A 142 -15.32 4.82 4.27
CA THR A 142 -16.61 4.36 4.72
C THR A 142 -16.51 3.55 6.01
N ILE A 143 -15.58 2.60 6.05
CA ILE A 143 -15.34 1.79 7.25
C ILE A 143 -14.92 2.69 8.42
N LEU A 144 -13.97 3.62 8.21
CA LEU A 144 -13.55 4.57 9.24
C LEU A 144 -14.71 5.44 9.75
N ALA A 145 -15.61 5.91 8.87
CA ALA A 145 -16.77 6.71 9.25
C ALA A 145 -17.75 5.94 10.11
N PHE A 146 -18.06 4.69 9.78
CA PHE A 146 -18.91 3.82 10.61
C PHE A 146 -18.32 3.60 12.01
N VAL A 147 -17.00 3.48 12.08
CA VAL A 147 -16.27 3.32 13.33
C VAL A 147 -16.37 4.54 14.22
N GLN A 148 -16.18 5.72 13.64
CA GLN A 148 -16.21 6.98 14.38
C GLN A 148 -17.60 7.31 14.93
N GLN A 149 -18.66 6.84 14.27
CA GLN A 149 -20.06 7.08 14.70
C GLN A 149 -20.55 6.13 15.80
N GLY A 150 -19.90 5.04 16.01
CA GLY A 150 -20.53 3.95 16.76
C GLY A 150 -19.81 3.34 17.92
N ILE A 151 -18.60 3.66 18.39
CA ILE A 151 -18.05 3.04 19.62
C ILE A 151 -16.49 3.19 19.64
N ASN A 152 -15.94 3.26 20.87
CA ASN A 152 -14.53 3.20 21.24
C ASN A 152 -13.55 2.77 20.14
N LEU A 153 -12.79 3.73 19.64
CA LEU A 153 -11.79 3.57 18.57
C LEU A 153 -10.71 2.49 18.84
N TYR A 154 -10.67 1.96 20.05
CA TYR A 154 -9.74 0.90 20.45
C TYR A 154 -10.29 -0.51 20.23
N ASP A 155 -11.60 -0.66 20.00
CA ASP A 155 -12.28 -1.97 19.99
C ASP A 155 -12.71 -2.37 18.56
N GLY A 156 -11.86 -3.10 17.87
CA GLY A 156 -12.30 -3.97 16.78
C GLY A 156 -12.41 -3.39 15.38
N THR A 157 -12.61 -2.09 15.20
CA THR A 157 -13.00 -1.50 13.92
C THR A 157 -11.83 -1.06 13.04
N ASN A 158 -10.71 -0.67 13.63
CA ASN A 158 -9.45 -0.54 12.89
C ASN A 158 -8.96 -1.93 12.42
N ARG A 159 -9.28 -2.99 13.17
CA ARG A 159 -9.10 -4.38 12.72
C ARG A 159 -9.95 -4.67 11.49
N GLY A 160 -11.19 -4.20 11.45
CA GLY A 160 -12.08 -4.35 10.29
C GLY A 160 -11.50 -3.68 9.03
N ALA A 161 -11.02 -2.44 9.15
CA ALA A 161 -10.39 -1.73 8.02
C ALA A 161 -9.12 -2.44 7.53
N LEU A 162 -8.26 -2.89 8.46
CA LEU A 162 -7.07 -3.67 8.12
C LEU A 162 -7.43 -5.03 7.52
N PHE A 163 -8.48 -5.69 8.02
CA PHE A 163 -8.97 -6.95 7.47
C PHE A 163 -9.49 -6.81 6.04
N VAL A 164 -10.21 -5.74 5.75
CA VAL A 164 -10.64 -5.41 4.37
C VAL A 164 -9.44 -5.15 3.47
N LEU A 165 -8.41 -4.44 3.96
CA LEU A 165 -7.19 -4.20 3.19
C LEU A 165 -6.42 -5.49 2.92
N ILE A 166 -6.38 -6.45 3.85
CA ILE A 166 -5.81 -7.78 3.60
C ILE A 166 -6.61 -8.53 2.54
N PHE A 167 -7.93 -8.55 2.66
CA PHE A 167 -8.80 -9.21 1.71
C PHE A 167 -8.64 -8.65 0.29
N LEU A 168 -8.38 -7.34 0.16
CA LEU A 168 -8.12 -6.70 -1.12
C LEU A 168 -6.72 -7.02 -1.70
N MET A 169 -5.81 -7.60 -0.90
CA MET A 169 -4.50 -8.07 -1.39
C MET A 169 -4.57 -9.44 -2.06
N PHE A 170 -5.60 -10.24 -1.83
CA PHE A 170 -5.82 -11.57 -2.43
C PHE A 170 -6.82 -11.54 -3.58
#